data_6ea6ba30d4572abb34782844a584a8ad
#
_entry.id   6ea6ba30d4572abb34782844a584a8ad
#
_cell.length_a   1.000
_cell.length_b   1.000
_cell.length_c   1.000
_cell.angle_alpha   90.00
_cell.angle_beta   90.00
_cell.angle_gamma   90.00
#
_symmetry.space_group_name_H-M   'P 1'
#
loop_
_entity.id
_entity.type
_entity.pdbx_description
1 polymer ?
#
loop_
_entity_poly.entity_id
_entity_poly.type
_entity_poly.pdbx_seq_one_letter_code
_entity_poly.pdbx_strand_id
1 'polypeptide(L)'
;MKHKLRSAQSTEGRRMAGARALWVANGMKREQFGKPIVAIVNSFTQFVPGHTHLHEIGQMVKAEIEKMGCYAAEFNTIAIDDGIAMGHDGMLYSLPSRDIIADSVEYMVNAHKADAMICISNCDKITPGMLMASMRLNIPTVFVSGGPMEAHKINGENADLITAMIKGADTSVSDEEMAKIEACACPGCGSCSGMFTANSMNSLTEAIGLSLPGNGTILATHANRIRLFQDAARLVVENAFKYYEEGDEGVLPKSIATRQAFLNAMTLDIAMGGSSNTVLHLLAVANEAGVDFKMADIDALSRKVPCLCKLAPNTQKYSIQECNRAGGILNILGELAKASLLDTSCRRVNGRTLGEDIAKYSITSGQVDDEARRIYSSAPGGVFSNKMGSQCKVYDTLDTDRATGCIRDVEHAYSKDGGLAVLFGNIAQDGCVVKTAGVDESIWHFSGPAKVFDSQEDACEGILNGSVVSGDVVVITHEGPKGGPGMQEMLYPTSYLKSRHLGKECALITDGRFSGGTSGLSIGHISPEAAAGGNIGKIVDGDIIEIDIPNRSINVKLSEAELAARPQRPMTRKRFVPKSLKAYASMVSSADKGGVRMVD
;
A
#
# COMPACT_ATOMS: atom_id res chain seq x y z
N MET A 1 -15.99 -11.45 -33.00
CA MET A 1 -15.05 -10.78 -32.09
C MET A 1 -14.60 -9.48 -32.72
N LYS A 2 -14.65 -8.38 -31.98
CA LYS A 2 -14.13 -7.06 -32.44
C LYS A 2 -12.61 -6.97 -32.27
N HIS A 3 -12.08 -7.62 -31.22
CA HIS A 3 -10.64 -7.76 -31.04
C HIS A 3 -10.25 -9.24 -31.12
N LYS A 4 -9.10 -9.52 -31.73
CA LYS A 4 -8.56 -10.89 -31.79
C LYS A 4 -7.96 -11.28 -30.45
N LEU A 5 -8.25 -12.51 -29.98
CA LEU A 5 -7.64 -13.06 -28.79
C LEU A 5 -6.10 -13.06 -28.92
N ARG A 6 -5.39 -12.69 -27.88
CA ARG A 6 -3.93 -12.80 -27.81
C ARG A 6 -3.51 -14.27 -27.86
N SER A 7 -4.26 -15.12 -27.14
CA SER A 7 -4.06 -16.57 -27.08
C SER A 7 -4.22 -17.28 -28.43
N ALA A 8 -4.89 -16.67 -29.41
CA ALA A 8 -4.97 -17.18 -30.77
C ALA A 8 -3.58 -17.48 -31.38
N GLN A 9 -2.52 -16.80 -30.95
CA GLN A 9 -1.14 -17.04 -31.37
C GLN A 9 -0.61 -18.42 -30.96
N SER A 10 -1.17 -19.06 -29.94
CA SER A 10 -0.79 -20.40 -29.47
C SER A 10 -1.90 -21.43 -29.62
N THR A 11 -3.15 -20.99 -29.86
CA THR A 11 -4.33 -21.88 -29.91
C THR A 11 -4.90 -22.10 -31.30
N GLU A 12 -4.58 -21.26 -32.30
CA GLU A 12 -5.14 -21.33 -33.65
C GLU A 12 -4.13 -21.80 -34.70
N GLY A 13 -4.68 -22.32 -35.78
CA GLY A 13 -3.94 -22.73 -36.98
C GLY A 13 -3.14 -24.03 -36.83
N ARG A 14 -2.90 -24.71 -37.94
CA ARG A 14 -2.24 -26.04 -37.98
C ARG A 14 -0.80 -25.97 -37.44
N ARG A 15 -0.11 -24.85 -37.67
CA ARG A 15 1.29 -24.61 -37.21
C ARG A 15 1.42 -24.67 -35.68
N MET A 16 0.36 -24.33 -34.96
CA MET A 16 0.37 -24.28 -33.48
C MET A 16 -0.15 -25.59 -32.85
N ALA A 17 -0.14 -26.70 -33.57
CA ALA A 17 -0.56 -28.00 -33.03
C ALA A 17 0.27 -28.45 -31.82
N GLY A 18 1.60 -28.15 -31.81
CA GLY A 18 2.48 -28.44 -30.67
C GLY A 18 2.08 -27.65 -29.43
N ALA A 19 1.83 -26.35 -29.55
CA ALA A 19 1.38 -25.52 -28.45
C ALA A 19 0.02 -26.00 -27.90
N ARG A 20 -0.92 -26.34 -28.78
CA ARG A 20 -2.22 -26.92 -28.33
C ARG A 20 -2.08 -28.23 -27.60
N ALA A 21 -1.14 -29.08 -28.00
CA ALA A 21 -0.87 -30.35 -27.31
C ALA A 21 -0.41 -30.09 -25.86
N LEU A 22 0.43 -29.04 -25.65
CA LEU A 22 0.86 -28.64 -24.31
C LEU A 22 -0.29 -28.01 -23.49
N TRP A 23 -1.15 -27.20 -24.11
CA TRP A 23 -2.35 -26.70 -23.44
C TRP A 23 -3.28 -27.83 -22.99
N VAL A 24 -3.47 -28.86 -23.83
CA VAL A 24 -4.23 -30.09 -23.48
C VAL A 24 -3.55 -30.83 -22.33
N ALA A 25 -2.23 -30.98 -22.35
CA ALA A 25 -1.47 -31.60 -21.27
C ALA A 25 -1.63 -30.84 -19.93
N ASN A 26 -1.81 -29.52 -19.99
CA ASN A 26 -2.11 -28.67 -18.82
C ASN A 26 -3.60 -28.72 -18.39
N GLY A 27 -4.43 -29.56 -19.06
CA GLY A 27 -5.85 -29.76 -18.72
C GLY A 27 -6.83 -28.86 -19.47
N MET A 28 -6.39 -28.09 -20.48
CA MET A 28 -7.31 -27.32 -21.33
C MET A 28 -8.18 -28.24 -22.17
N LYS A 29 -9.49 -28.07 -22.08
CA LYS A 29 -10.48 -28.88 -22.80
C LYS A 29 -10.71 -28.35 -24.21
N ARG A 30 -11.21 -29.23 -25.09
CA ARG A 30 -11.44 -28.90 -26.50
C ARG A 30 -12.38 -27.71 -26.69
N GLU A 31 -13.43 -27.63 -25.89
CA GLU A 31 -14.44 -26.57 -25.91
C GLU A 31 -13.97 -25.21 -25.37
N GLN A 32 -12.77 -25.15 -24.78
CA GLN A 32 -12.17 -23.91 -24.27
C GLN A 32 -11.28 -23.21 -25.32
N PHE A 33 -10.89 -23.94 -26.39
CA PHE A 33 -10.16 -23.31 -27.50
C PHE A 33 -11.03 -22.27 -28.21
N GLY A 34 -10.43 -21.13 -28.53
CA GLY A 34 -11.14 -20.00 -29.14
C GLY A 34 -11.90 -19.11 -28.15
N LYS A 35 -11.76 -19.36 -26.84
CA LYS A 35 -12.24 -18.51 -25.77
C LYS A 35 -11.06 -17.86 -25.02
N PRO A 36 -11.29 -16.78 -24.25
CA PRO A 36 -10.22 -16.14 -23.49
C PRO A 36 -9.49 -17.10 -22.55
N ILE A 37 -8.17 -17.02 -22.51
CA ILE A 37 -7.33 -17.63 -21.48
C ILE A 37 -7.12 -16.61 -20.39
N VAL A 38 -7.52 -16.94 -19.15
CA VAL A 38 -7.38 -16.07 -17.99
C VAL A 38 -6.18 -16.48 -17.16
N ALA A 39 -5.23 -15.56 -16.95
CA ALA A 39 -4.13 -15.76 -16.03
C ALA A 39 -4.60 -15.48 -14.59
N ILE A 40 -4.38 -16.42 -13.68
CA ILE A 40 -4.52 -16.21 -12.25
C ILE A 40 -3.14 -15.84 -11.73
N VAL A 41 -2.95 -14.54 -11.51
CA VAL A 41 -1.71 -13.98 -10.98
C VAL A 41 -1.79 -14.01 -9.46
N ASN A 42 -1.29 -15.08 -8.86
CA ASN A 42 -1.31 -15.28 -7.42
C ASN A 42 0.05 -14.88 -6.80
N SER A 43 0.09 -14.79 -5.49
CA SER A 43 1.29 -14.43 -4.71
C SER A 43 1.42 -15.28 -3.43
N PHE A 44 0.96 -16.52 -3.48
CA PHE A 44 1.09 -17.46 -2.37
C PHE A 44 2.54 -17.65 -1.95
N THR A 45 2.77 -17.58 -0.65
CA THR A 45 4.01 -17.99 0.02
C THR A 45 3.74 -18.28 1.49
N GLN A 46 4.57 -19.13 2.10
CA GLN A 46 4.53 -19.38 3.55
C GLN A 46 5.37 -18.39 4.37
N PHE A 47 6.09 -17.49 3.71
CA PHE A 47 6.90 -16.46 4.37
C PHE A 47 6.10 -15.22 4.77
N VAL A 48 4.84 -15.07 4.31
CA VAL A 48 4.02 -13.87 4.51
C VAL A 48 2.68 -14.24 5.10
N PRO A 49 2.34 -13.86 6.35
CA PRO A 49 1.04 -14.17 6.96
C PRO A 49 -0.16 -13.75 6.11
N GLY A 50 -0.02 -12.62 5.39
CA GLY A 50 -1.01 -12.13 4.44
C GLY A 50 -1.22 -12.99 3.20
N HIS A 51 -0.37 -14.00 2.95
CA HIS A 51 -0.36 -14.79 1.71
C HIS A 51 -0.45 -16.31 1.95
N THR A 52 -0.28 -16.80 3.17
CA THR A 52 -0.30 -18.24 3.49
C THR A 52 -1.60 -18.94 3.08
N HIS A 53 -2.73 -18.23 3.14
CA HIS A 53 -4.06 -18.74 2.81
C HIS A 53 -4.39 -18.66 1.31
N LEU A 54 -3.52 -18.06 0.48
CA LEU A 54 -3.79 -17.87 -0.96
C LEU A 54 -3.57 -19.12 -1.80
N HIS A 55 -2.95 -20.17 -1.24
CA HIS A 55 -2.69 -21.42 -1.95
C HIS A 55 -3.95 -22.08 -2.49
N GLU A 56 -4.96 -22.27 -1.64
CA GLU A 56 -6.23 -22.90 -2.02
C GLU A 56 -7.12 -21.96 -2.85
N ILE A 57 -6.92 -20.66 -2.71
CA ILE A 57 -7.75 -19.64 -3.35
C ILE A 57 -7.55 -19.60 -4.87
N GLY A 58 -6.32 -19.73 -5.34
CA GLY A 58 -6.04 -19.79 -6.77
C GLY A 58 -6.81 -20.92 -7.46
N GLN A 59 -6.89 -22.09 -6.84
CA GLN A 59 -7.65 -23.23 -7.36
C GLN A 59 -9.18 -23.01 -7.32
N MET A 60 -9.67 -22.34 -6.28
CA MET A 60 -11.10 -21.94 -6.21
C MET A 60 -11.44 -20.93 -7.31
N VAL A 61 -10.62 -19.92 -7.53
CA VAL A 61 -10.78 -18.93 -8.60
C VAL A 61 -10.73 -19.60 -9.97
N LYS A 62 -9.78 -20.54 -10.18
CA LYS A 62 -9.71 -21.35 -11.40
C LYS A 62 -11.03 -22.08 -11.66
N ALA A 63 -11.57 -22.76 -10.65
CA ALA A 63 -12.82 -23.48 -10.77
C ALA A 63 -14.01 -22.56 -11.15
N GLU A 64 -14.09 -21.34 -10.58
CA GLU A 64 -15.13 -20.36 -10.93
C GLU A 64 -15.01 -19.88 -12.38
N ILE A 65 -13.80 -19.57 -12.85
CA ILE A 65 -13.54 -19.16 -14.24
C ILE A 65 -13.90 -20.30 -15.21
N GLU A 66 -13.52 -21.54 -14.88
CA GLU A 66 -13.80 -22.70 -15.75
C GLU A 66 -15.29 -23.06 -15.83
N LYS A 67 -16.10 -22.78 -14.81
CA LYS A 67 -17.57 -22.88 -14.88
C LYS A 67 -18.17 -21.97 -15.95
N MET A 68 -17.52 -20.85 -16.27
CA MET A 68 -17.93 -19.94 -17.34
C MET A 68 -17.40 -20.37 -18.72
N GLY A 69 -16.70 -21.50 -18.80
CA GLY A 69 -16.24 -22.11 -20.04
C GLY A 69 -14.91 -21.58 -20.57
N CYS A 70 -14.22 -20.71 -19.85
CA CYS A 70 -12.87 -20.27 -20.16
C CYS A 70 -11.82 -21.20 -19.56
N TYR A 71 -10.59 -21.17 -20.07
CA TYR A 71 -9.45 -21.82 -19.42
C TYR A 71 -8.72 -20.83 -18.52
N ALA A 72 -8.36 -21.28 -17.32
CA ALA A 72 -7.58 -20.49 -16.39
C ALA A 72 -6.27 -21.19 -16.03
N ALA A 73 -5.17 -20.42 -15.99
CA ALA A 73 -3.85 -20.89 -15.61
C ALA A 73 -3.29 -20.04 -14.47
N GLU A 74 -2.93 -20.69 -13.37
CA GLU A 74 -2.36 -20.04 -12.20
C GLU A 74 -0.84 -20.05 -12.24
N PHE A 75 -0.24 -18.95 -11.81
CA PHE A 75 1.16 -18.87 -11.42
C PHE A 75 1.33 -17.93 -10.22
N ASN A 76 2.43 -18.11 -9.49
CA ASN A 76 2.76 -17.25 -8.36
C ASN A 76 3.94 -16.33 -8.71
N THR A 77 3.81 -15.05 -8.35
CA THR A 77 4.97 -14.15 -8.23
C THR A 77 5.57 -14.25 -6.83
N ILE A 78 6.75 -13.66 -6.64
CA ILE A 78 7.38 -13.58 -5.30
C ILE A 78 6.59 -12.65 -4.40
N ALA A 79 6.69 -12.87 -3.09
CA ALA A 79 6.20 -11.97 -2.07
C ALA A 79 7.19 -11.94 -0.90
N ILE A 80 7.55 -10.73 -0.46
CA ILE A 80 8.42 -10.48 0.70
C ILE A 80 7.55 -9.93 1.82
N ASP A 81 7.75 -10.40 3.04
CA ASP A 81 7.12 -9.83 4.23
C ASP A 81 7.95 -8.68 4.78
N ASP A 82 7.42 -7.48 4.69
CA ASP A 82 8.10 -6.28 5.18
C ASP A 82 8.26 -6.30 6.71
N GLY A 83 7.29 -6.87 7.43
CA GLY A 83 7.35 -6.98 8.89
C GLY A 83 8.47 -7.91 9.36
N ILE A 84 8.63 -9.08 8.72
CA ILE A 84 9.70 -10.04 9.03
C ILE A 84 11.06 -9.52 8.58
N ALA A 85 11.12 -8.83 7.44
CA ALA A 85 12.36 -8.27 6.91
C ALA A 85 12.83 -6.99 7.63
N MET A 86 11.94 -6.35 8.39
CA MET A 86 12.20 -5.06 9.02
C MET A 86 13.26 -5.17 10.14
N GLY A 87 14.17 -4.19 10.17
CA GLY A 87 15.22 -4.13 11.19
C GLY A 87 16.49 -4.90 10.86
N HIS A 88 16.59 -5.51 9.67
CA HIS A 88 17.81 -6.13 9.16
C HIS A 88 17.94 -5.93 7.63
N ASP A 89 19.05 -6.36 7.05
CA ASP A 89 19.40 -6.15 5.63
C ASP A 89 18.44 -6.80 4.63
N GLY A 90 17.59 -7.73 5.07
CA GLY A 90 16.48 -8.29 4.27
C GLY A 90 15.51 -7.22 3.77
N MET A 91 15.36 -6.11 4.50
CA MET A 91 14.46 -5.02 4.12
C MET A 91 14.89 -4.27 2.86
N LEU A 92 16.15 -4.34 2.49
CA LEU A 92 16.68 -3.78 1.23
C LEU A 92 16.07 -4.43 -0.01
N TYR A 93 15.57 -5.66 0.09
CA TYR A 93 14.95 -6.39 -1.02
C TYR A 93 13.46 -6.05 -1.21
N SER A 94 12.82 -5.43 -0.22
CA SER A 94 11.38 -5.18 -0.24
C SER A 94 10.97 -4.29 -1.42
N LEU A 95 11.41 -3.04 -1.49
CA LEU A 95 11.02 -2.14 -2.59
C LEU A 95 11.46 -2.63 -3.98
N PRO A 96 12.69 -3.15 -4.17
CA PRO A 96 13.10 -3.72 -5.45
C PRO A 96 12.22 -4.88 -5.92
N SER A 97 11.63 -5.65 -5.00
CA SER A 97 10.73 -6.75 -5.35
C SER A 97 9.47 -6.28 -6.09
N ARG A 98 8.99 -5.05 -5.87
CA ARG A 98 7.85 -4.46 -6.57
C ARG A 98 8.06 -4.48 -8.08
N ASP A 99 9.22 -4.06 -8.54
CA ASP A 99 9.56 -4.02 -9.97
C ASP A 99 9.76 -5.44 -10.54
N ILE A 100 10.34 -6.37 -9.75
CA ILE A 100 10.49 -7.78 -10.14
C ILE A 100 9.13 -8.46 -10.25
N ILE A 101 8.21 -8.15 -9.33
CA ILE A 101 6.82 -8.64 -9.39
C ILE A 101 6.18 -8.17 -10.70
N ALA A 102 6.29 -6.88 -11.04
CA ALA A 102 5.77 -6.34 -12.29
C ALA A 102 6.35 -7.06 -13.50
N ASP A 103 7.68 -7.25 -13.55
CA ASP A 103 8.34 -7.98 -14.62
C ASP A 103 7.87 -9.43 -14.69
N SER A 104 7.82 -10.15 -13.57
CA SER A 104 7.43 -11.57 -13.55
C SER A 104 6.02 -11.79 -14.11
N VAL A 105 5.09 -10.90 -13.78
CA VAL A 105 3.72 -10.93 -14.31
C VAL A 105 3.72 -10.63 -15.80
N GLU A 106 4.43 -9.59 -16.23
CA GLU A 106 4.55 -9.22 -17.64
C GLU A 106 5.16 -10.36 -18.47
N TYR A 107 6.24 -10.99 -17.98
CA TYR A 107 6.88 -12.15 -18.64
C TYR A 107 5.90 -13.29 -18.82
N MET A 108 5.23 -13.73 -17.77
CA MET A 108 4.31 -14.86 -17.80
C MET A 108 3.13 -14.61 -18.74
N VAL A 109 2.50 -13.45 -18.62
CA VAL A 109 1.30 -13.10 -19.41
C VAL A 109 1.64 -12.89 -20.89
N ASN A 110 2.77 -12.21 -21.18
CA ASN A 110 3.21 -11.98 -22.56
C ASN A 110 3.74 -13.24 -23.24
N ALA A 111 4.51 -14.09 -22.55
CA ALA A 111 5.05 -15.33 -23.11
C ALA A 111 3.92 -16.32 -23.45
N HIS A 112 2.93 -16.46 -22.60
CA HIS A 112 1.82 -17.40 -22.78
C HIS A 112 0.59 -16.80 -23.47
N LYS A 113 0.64 -15.49 -23.77
CA LYS A 113 -0.44 -14.76 -24.47
C LYS A 113 -1.80 -14.88 -23.79
N ALA A 114 -1.85 -14.79 -22.46
CA ALA A 114 -3.12 -14.74 -21.77
C ALA A 114 -3.93 -13.48 -22.21
N ASP A 115 -5.25 -13.62 -22.23
CA ASP A 115 -6.18 -12.62 -22.75
C ASP A 115 -6.70 -11.69 -21.66
N ALA A 116 -6.80 -12.18 -20.44
CA ALA A 116 -7.22 -11.43 -19.25
C ALA A 116 -6.46 -11.95 -18.04
N MET A 117 -6.50 -11.20 -16.92
CA MET A 117 -5.91 -11.66 -15.67
C MET A 117 -6.72 -11.24 -14.45
N ILE A 118 -6.70 -12.10 -13.44
CA ILE A 118 -7.11 -11.77 -12.07
C ILE A 118 -5.89 -11.72 -11.17
N CYS A 119 -5.71 -10.59 -10.47
CA CYS A 119 -4.57 -10.36 -9.61
C CYS A 119 -4.96 -10.60 -8.15
N ILE A 120 -4.33 -11.60 -7.52
CA ILE A 120 -4.52 -11.99 -6.12
C ILE A 120 -3.31 -11.51 -5.34
N SER A 121 -3.44 -10.37 -4.70
CA SER A 121 -2.39 -9.72 -3.92
C SER A 121 -2.84 -9.50 -2.48
N ASN A 122 -1.96 -9.08 -1.59
CA ASN A 122 -2.39 -8.64 -0.26
C ASN A 122 -1.39 -7.70 0.42
N CYS A 123 -0.08 -7.97 0.32
CA CYS A 123 0.95 -7.24 1.07
C CYS A 123 1.59 -6.09 0.27
N ASP A 124 2.46 -5.37 0.95
CA ASP A 124 2.96 -4.02 0.65
C ASP A 124 3.44 -3.79 -0.78
N LYS A 125 4.31 -4.66 -1.30
CA LYS A 125 4.95 -4.46 -2.61
C LYS A 125 4.27 -5.25 -3.71
N ILE A 126 3.48 -6.25 -3.33
CA ILE A 126 2.82 -7.17 -4.26
C ILE A 126 1.67 -6.45 -4.97
N THR A 127 0.81 -5.77 -4.23
CA THR A 127 -0.30 -5.01 -4.81
C THR A 127 0.19 -3.95 -5.80
N PRO A 128 1.12 -3.04 -5.47
CA PRO A 128 1.63 -2.07 -6.43
C PRO A 128 2.42 -2.70 -7.58
N GLY A 129 3.17 -3.79 -7.35
CA GLY A 129 3.86 -4.50 -8.43
C GLY A 129 2.90 -5.09 -9.47
N MET A 130 1.81 -5.71 -9.02
CA MET A 130 0.76 -6.21 -9.92
C MET A 130 0.00 -5.06 -10.61
N LEU A 131 -0.23 -3.91 -9.92
CA LEU A 131 -0.81 -2.72 -10.55
C LEU A 131 0.09 -2.20 -11.68
N MET A 132 1.40 -2.08 -11.45
CA MET A 132 2.36 -1.71 -12.51
C MET A 132 2.26 -2.66 -13.70
N ALA A 133 2.27 -3.98 -13.47
CA ALA A 133 2.11 -4.97 -14.53
C ALA A 133 0.78 -4.82 -15.30
N SER A 134 -0.31 -4.53 -14.61
CA SER A 134 -1.62 -4.34 -15.23
C SER A 134 -1.64 -3.13 -16.16
N MET A 135 -0.92 -2.05 -15.82
CA MET A 135 -0.77 -0.88 -16.68
C MET A 135 0.09 -1.18 -17.91
N ARG A 136 1.19 -1.94 -17.75
CA ARG A 136 2.04 -2.35 -18.89
C ARG A 136 1.29 -3.24 -19.87
N LEU A 137 0.58 -4.24 -19.38
CA LEU A 137 -0.14 -5.23 -20.18
C LEU A 137 -1.43 -4.68 -20.81
N ASN A 138 -2.15 -3.85 -20.10
CA ASN A 138 -3.42 -3.23 -20.48
C ASN A 138 -4.43 -4.21 -21.12
N ILE A 139 -4.63 -5.34 -20.46
CA ILE A 139 -5.65 -6.36 -20.80
C ILE A 139 -6.73 -6.37 -19.72
N PRO A 140 -7.94 -6.90 -19.96
CA PRO A 140 -8.98 -6.98 -18.93
C PRO A 140 -8.45 -7.58 -17.63
N THR A 141 -8.54 -6.81 -16.54
CA THR A 141 -7.91 -7.16 -15.25
C THR A 141 -8.84 -6.83 -14.10
N VAL A 142 -8.93 -7.75 -13.14
CA VAL A 142 -9.64 -7.53 -11.87
C VAL A 142 -8.68 -7.81 -10.71
N PHE A 143 -8.68 -6.95 -9.70
CA PHE A 143 -7.91 -7.15 -8.48
C PHE A 143 -8.79 -7.67 -7.37
N VAL A 144 -8.26 -8.58 -6.57
CA VAL A 144 -8.87 -9.06 -5.33
C VAL A 144 -7.80 -9.35 -4.30
N SER A 145 -7.89 -8.70 -3.13
CA SER A 145 -6.90 -8.88 -2.06
C SER A 145 -7.22 -10.08 -1.18
N GLY A 146 -6.19 -10.66 -0.55
CA GLY A 146 -6.34 -11.71 0.46
C GLY A 146 -7.10 -11.27 1.71
N GLY A 147 -7.23 -9.98 1.91
CA GLY A 147 -7.93 -9.35 3.04
C GLY A 147 -7.06 -9.11 4.26
N PRO A 148 -7.45 -8.17 5.12
CA PRO A 148 -6.77 -7.90 6.39
C PRO A 148 -7.01 -9.00 7.43
N MET A 149 -6.05 -9.18 8.35
CA MET A 149 -6.25 -10.01 9.54
C MET A 149 -7.17 -9.33 10.55
N GLU A 150 -7.71 -10.12 11.45
CA GLU A 150 -8.47 -9.61 12.58
C GLU A 150 -7.57 -8.82 13.54
N ALA A 151 -8.10 -7.78 14.16
CA ALA A 151 -7.41 -7.12 15.27
C ALA A 151 -7.66 -7.91 16.56
N HIS A 152 -6.60 -8.06 17.34
CA HIS A 152 -6.68 -8.69 18.67
C HIS A 152 -6.58 -7.65 19.77
N LYS A 153 -7.08 -7.98 20.96
CA LYS A 153 -6.98 -7.13 22.15
C LYS A 153 -6.29 -7.86 23.28
N ILE A 154 -5.31 -7.20 23.89
CA ILE A 154 -4.67 -7.64 25.12
C ILE A 154 -5.09 -6.66 26.21
N ASN A 155 -5.70 -7.17 27.29
CA ASN A 155 -6.19 -6.36 28.41
C ASN A 155 -7.16 -5.22 27.97
N GLY A 156 -7.91 -5.43 26.88
CA GLY A 156 -8.87 -4.45 26.34
C GLY A 156 -8.28 -3.43 25.35
N GLU A 157 -6.98 -3.39 25.16
CA GLU A 157 -6.27 -2.54 24.19
C GLU A 157 -5.93 -3.34 22.92
N ASN A 158 -5.96 -2.67 21.77
CA ASN A 158 -5.56 -3.30 20.51
C ASN A 158 -4.08 -3.65 20.56
N ALA A 159 -3.77 -4.90 20.19
CA ALA A 159 -2.41 -5.40 20.05
C ALA A 159 -2.16 -5.77 18.58
N ASP A 160 -1.02 -5.33 18.07
CA ASP A 160 -0.56 -5.59 16.71
C ASP A 160 0.97 -5.72 16.67
N LEU A 161 1.54 -5.86 15.47
CA LEU A 161 2.98 -5.91 15.24
C LEU A 161 3.71 -4.73 15.92
N ILE A 162 3.14 -3.52 15.86
CA ILE A 162 3.76 -2.32 16.44
C ILE A 162 3.80 -2.41 17.96
N THR A 163 2.75 -2.94 18.56
CA THR A 163 2.70 -3.21 20.00
C THR A 163 3.82 -4.16 20.40
N ALA A 164 4.04 -5.26 19.65
CA ALA A 164 5.12 -6.19 19.92
C ALA A 164 6.50 -5.54 19.80
N MET A 165 6.72 -4.69 18.78
CA MET A 165 7.99 -3.97 18.59
C MET A 165 8.29 -2.97 19.72
N ILE A 166 7.30 -2.18 20.12
CA ILE A 166 7.48 -1.18 21.20
C ILE A 166 7.74 -1.88 22.53
N LYS A 167 6.96 -2.91 22.86
CA LYS A 167 7.12 -3.67 24.10
C LYS A 167 8.39 -4.49 24.12
N GLY A 168 8.85 -5.02 22.97
CA GLY A 168 10.13 -5.71 22.86
C GLY A 168 11.36 -4.82 23.11
N ALA A 169 11.23 -3.51 22.89
CA ALA A 169 12.27 -2.53 23.22
C ALA A 169 12.22 -2.02 24.68
N ASP A 170 11.15 -2.33 25.41
CA ASP A 170 10.95 -1.91 26.80
C ASP A 170 11.50 -2.97 27.75
N THR A 171 12.67 -2.72 28.32
CA THR A 171 13.34 -3.65 29.26
C THR A 171 12.58 -3.89 30.57
N SER A 172 11.51 -3.16 30.86
CA SER A 172 10.63 -3.37 32.01
C SER A 172 9.60 -4.48 31.78
N VAL A 173 9.36 -4.88 30.52
CA VAL A 173 8.45 -5.96 30.15
C VAL A 173 9.16 -7.29 30.34
N SER A 174 8.54 -8.23 31.05
CA SER A 174 9.12 -9.56 31.27
C SER A 174 9.04 -10.44 30.02
N ASP A 175 9.94 -11.42 29.91
CA ASP A 175 9.93 -12.40 28.80
C ASP A 175 8.61 -13.17 28.72
N GLU A 176 7.96 -13.45 29.88
CA GLU A 176 6.65 -14.13 29.93
C GLU A 176 5.54 -13.24 29.34
N GLU A 177 5.53 -11.96 29.67
CA GLU A 177 4.58 -11.00 29.09
C GLU A 177 4.84 -10.81 27.61
N MET A 178 6.11 -10.73 27.21
CA MET A 178 6.50 -10.60 25.81
C MET A 178 6.02 -11.79 24.98
N ALA A 179 6.20 -13.02 25.48
CA ALA A 179 5.72 -14.24 24.81
C ALA A 179 4.18 -14.24 24.62
N LYS A 180 3.42 -13.67 25.57
CA LYS A 180 1.95 -13.53 25.43
C LYS A 180 1.60 -12.50 24.33
N ILE A 181 2.34 -11.39 24.26
CA ILE A 181 2.14 -10.37 23.22
C ILE A 181 2.43 -10.98 21.83
N GLU A 182 3.56 -11.66 21.66
CA GLU A 182 3.95 -12.33 20.42
C GLU A 182 2.91 -13.34 19.93
N ALA A 183 2.34 -14.12 20.86
CA ALA A 183 1.32 -15.11 20.54
C ALA A 183 -0.02 -14.50 20.08
N CYS A 184 -0.29 -13.24 20.40
CA CYS A 184 -1.60 -12.61 20.21
C CYS A 184 -1.58 -11.44 19.22
N ALA A 185 -0.43 -10.80 18.98
CA ALA A 185 -0.34 -9.58 18.17
C ALA A 185 -0.78 -9.79 16.70
N CYS A 186 -0.57 -10.99 16.16
CA CYS A 186 -0.95 -11.37 14.79
C CYS A 186 -1.80 -12.65 14.80
N PRO A 187 -3.13 -12.57 14.99
CA PRO A 187 -3.97 -13.73 15.31
C PRO A 187 -4.39 -14.59 14.11
N GLY A 188 -3.65 -14.59 13.02
CA GLY A 188 -3.97 -15.46 11.89
C GLY A 188 -3.57 -14.91 10.53
N CYS A 189 -4.20 -15.45 9.47
CA CYS A 189 -3.93 -15.01 8.11
C CYS A 189 -4.55 -13.64 7.80
N GLY A 190 -3.93 -12.94 6.87
CA GLY A 190 -4.33 -11.63 6.41
C GLY A 190 -3.18 -10.62 6.42
N SER A 191 -3.36 -9.49 5.75
CA SER A 191 -2.49 -8.32 5.90
C SER A 191 -2.68 -7.69 7.29
N CYS A 192 -1.92 -6.65 7.61
CA CYS A 192 -2.00 -5.98 8.91
C CYS A 192 -3.45 -5.61 9.31
N SER A 193 -3.75 -5.59 10.61
CA SER A 193 -5.08 -5.22 11.12
C SER A 193 -5.38 -3.71 11.11
N GLY A 194 -4.36 -2.87 10.87
CA GLY A 194 -4.49 -1.41 10.79
C GLY A 194 -4.33 -0.87 9.36
N MET A 195 -4.34 0.47 9.22
CA MET A 195 -4.13 1.16 7.93
C MET A 195 -2.63 1.35 7.68
N PHE A 196 -1.92 0.25 7.51
CA PHE A 196 -0.53 0.20 7.09
C PHE A 196 -0.46 0.12 5.55
N THR A 197 0.73 -0.02 4.98
CA THR A 197 0.90 0.05 3.53
C THR A 197 0.05 -0.98 2.76
N ALA A 198 -0.02 -2.23 3.25
CA ALA A 198 -0.79 -3.30 2.62
C ALA A 198 -2.28 -2.92 2.47
N ASN A 199 -2.94 -2.55 3.58
CA ASN A 199 -4.34 -2.17 3.57
C ASN A 199 -4.58 -0.83 2.86
N SER A 200 -3.64 0.12 2.95
CA SER A 200 -3.70 1.35 2.17
C SER A 200 -3.73 1.04 0.66
N MET A 201 -2.80 0.23 0.15
CA MET A 201 -2.77 -0.13 -1.27
C MET A 201 -4.00 -0.93 -1.72
N ASN A 202 -4.50 -1.87 -0.90
CA ASN A 202 -5.73 -2.61 -1.18
C ASN A 202 -6.96 -1.68 -1.23
N SER A 203 -7.01 -0.66 -0.37
CA SER A 203 -8.04 0.39 -0.35
C SER A 203 -7.93 1.31 -1.57
N LEU A 204 -6.71 1.71 -1.94
CA LEU A 204 -6.46 2.55 -3.12
C LEU A 204 -6.78 1.82 -4.43
N THR A 205 -6.57 0.51 -4.50
CA THR A 205 -7.00 -0.32 -5.65
C THR A 205 -8.52 -0.29 -5.80
N GLU A 206 -9.26 -0.27 -4.67
CA GLU A 206 -10.71 -0.09 -4.66
C GLU A 206 -11.10 1.34 -5.10
N ALA A 207 -10.39 2.37 -4.65
CA ALA A 207 -10.66 3.77 -5.00
C ALA A 207 -10.35 4.08 -6.48
N ILE A 208 -9.25 3.54 -7.03
CA ILE A 208 -8.93 3.64 -8.47
C ILE A 208 -10.04 2.99 -9.32
N GLY A 209 -10.71 1.96 -8.77
CA GLY A 209 -11.80 1.27 -9.45
C GLY A 209 -11.42 -0.09 -10.05
N LEU A 210 -10.25 -0.65 -9.75
CA LEU A 210 -9.76 -1.92 -10.29
C LEU A 210 -10.17 -3.15 -9.45
N SER A 211 -10.84 -2.95 -8.32
CA SER A 211 -11.40 -4.00 -7.47
C SER A 211 -12.84 -3.74 -7.07
N LEU A 212 -13.50 -4.78 -6.55
CA LEU A 212 -14.88 -4.71 -6.09
C LEU A 212 -14.99 -4.07 -4.70
N PRO A 213 -16.17 -3.53 -4.33
CA PRO A 213 -16.44 -2.98 -3.00
C PRO A 213 -16.17 -3.98 -1.87
N GLY A 214 -15.52 -3.50 -0.81
CA GLY A 214 -15.10 -4.32 0.32
C GLY A 214 -13.74 -4.98 0.15
N ASN A 215 -13.05 -4.75 -0.97
CA ASN A 215 -11.71 -5.28 -1.21
C ASN A 215 -10.72 -4.88 -0.12
N GLY A 216 -10.74 -3.63 0.31
CA GLY A 216 -9.81 -3.09 1.30
C GLY A 216 -10.14 -3.47 2.76
N THR A 217 -11.37 -3.91 3.07
CA THR A 217 -11.83 -3.94 4.46
C THR A 217 -12.47 -5.24 4.95
N ILE A 218 -12.98 -6.12 4.07
CA ILE A 218 -13.49 -7.43 4.50
C ILE A 218 -12.33 -8.27 5.05
N LEU A 219 -12.47 -8.84 6.24
CA LEU A 219 -11.45 -9.66 6.87
C LEU A 219 -11.14 -10.94 6.08
N ALA A 220 -9.89 -11.39 6.08
CA ALA A 220 -9.44 -12.62 5.42
C ALA A 220 -10.18 -13.86 5.92
N THR A 221 -10.46 -13.93 7.22
CA THR A 221 -11.16 -15.06 7.87
C THR A 221 -12.65 -15.09 7.62
N HIS A 222 -13.27 -13.99 7.16
CA HIS A 222 -14.71 -13.91 6.97
C HIS A 222 -15.19 -14.55 5.65
N ALA A 223 -16.30 -15.28 5.69
CA ALA A 223 -16.90 -15.96 4.54
C ALA A 223 -17.20 -15.04 3.35
N ASN A 224 -17.51 -13.76 3.58
CA ASN A 224 -17.71 -12.78 2.53
C ASN A 224 -16.44 -12.52 1.69
N ARG A 225 -15.23 -12.81 2.20
CA ARG A 225 -13.99 -12.74 1.42
C ARG A 225 -13.97 -13.80 0.31
N ILE A 226 -14.40 -15.03 0.60
CA ILE A 226 -14.55 -16.09 -0.43
C ILE A 226 -15.50 -15.63 -1.53
N ARG A 227 -16.65 -15.06 -1.14
CA ARG A 227 -17.63 -14.57 -2.11
C ARG A 227 -17.06 -13.46 -3.01
N LEU A 228 -16.26 -12.56 -2.44
CA LEU A 228 -15.59 -11.51 -3.20
C LEU A 228 -14.66 -12.09 -4.28
N PHE A 229 -13.92 -13.16 -3.96
CA PHE A 229 -13.08 -13.87 -4.94
C PHE A 229 -13.91 -14.51 -6.07
N GLN A 230 -15.05 -15.12 -5.72
CA GLN A 230 -15.95 -15.71 -6.72
C GLN A 230 -16.54 -14.65 -7.64
N ASP A 231 -16.96 -13.50 -7.10
CA ASP A 231 -17.50 -12.39 -7.86
C ASP A 231 -16.43 -11.78 -8.78
N ALA A 232 -15.19 -11.60 -8.30
CA ALA A 232 -14.06 -11.13 -9.10
C ALA A 232 -13.68 -12.11 -10.22
N ALA A 233 -13.73 -13.42 -9.96
CA ALA A 233 -13.47 -14.46 -10.94
C ALA A 233 -14.50 -14.44 -12.09
N ARG A 234 -15.78 -14.24 -11.78
CA ARG A 234 -16.82 -14.06 -12.80
C ARG A 234 -16.63 -12.78 -13.59
N LEU A 235 -16.37 -11.69 -12.89
CA LEU A 235 -16.22 -10.37 -13.50
C LEU A 235 -15.05 -10.30 -14.50
N VAL A 236 -13.91 -10.94 -14.22
CA VAL A 236 -12.78 -10.92 -15.16
C VAL A 236 -13.12 -11.62 -16.47
N VAL A 237 -13.91 -12.70 -16.42
CA VAL A 237 -14.39 -13.41 -17.62
C VAL A 237 -15.39 -12.55 -18.40
N GLU A 238 -16.35 -11.94 -17.71
CA GLU A 238 -17.32 -11.03 -18.34
C GLU A 238 -16.61 -9.86 -19.02
N ASN A 239 -15.63 -9.24 -18.37
CA ASN A 239 -14.84 -8.14 -18.92
C ASN A 239 -13.97 -8.60 -20.11
N ALA A 240 -13.44 -9.83 -20.09
CA ALA A 240 -12.75 -10.38 -21.25
C ALA A 240 -13.69 -10.48 -22.46
N PHE A 241 -14.90 -11.00 -22.29
CA PHE A 241 -15.88 -11.06 -23.38
C PHE A 241 -16.31 -9.67 -23.86
N LYS A 242 -16.59 -8.72 -22.95
CA LYS A 242 -16.90 -7.34 -23.32
C LYS A 242 -15.80 -6.71 -24.18
N TYR A 243 -14.54 -6.91 -23.84
CA TYR A 243 -13.42 -6.39 -24.62
C TYR A 243 -13.30 -7.11 -25.98
N TYR A 244 -13.17 -8.46 -25.98
CA TYR A 244 -12.88 -9.19 -27.20
C TYR A 244 -14.07 -9.33 -28.15
N GLU A 245 -15.29 -9.49 -27.66
CA GLU A 245 -16.48 -9.68 -28.48
C GLU A 245 -17.21 -8.37 -28.79
N GLU A 246 -17.36 -7.47 -27.80
CA GLU A 246 -18.13 -6.25 -27.91
C GLU A 246 -17.25 -5.04 -28.28
N GLY A 247 -15.94 -5.08 -27.94
CA GLY A 247 -14.98 -4.01 -28.15
C GLY A 247 -15.09 -2.90 -27.11
N ASP A 248 -15.55 -3.21 -25.89
CA ASP A 248 -15.57 -2.26 -24.77
C ASP A 248 -14.16 -2.07 -24.20
N GLU A 249 -13.45 -1.05 -24.64
CA GLU A 249 -12.14 -0.66 -24.10
C GLU A 249 -12.23 -0.07 -22.69
N GLY A 250 -13.42 0.29 -22.22
CA GLY A 250 -13.64 0.85 -20.88
C GLY A 250 -13.40 -0.16 -19.75
N VAL A 251 -13.24 -1.45 -20.04
CA VAL A 251 -12.87 -2.49 -19.07
C VAL A 251 -11.36 -2.64 -18.89
N LEU A 252 -10.56 -1.93 -19.69
CA LEU A 252 -9.09 -2.00 -19.62
C LEU A 252 -8.55 -1.19 -18.44
N PRO A 253 -7.45 -1.64 -17.81
CA PRO A 253 -6.84 -0.95 -16.67
C PRO A 253 -6.53 0.52 -16.92
N LYS A 254 -5.95 0.89 -18.07
CA LYS A 254 -5.63 2.29 -18.39
C LYS A 254 -6.87 3.17 -18.65
N SER A 255 -7.98 2.56 -19.04
CA SER A 255 -9.25 3.28 -19.20
C SER A 255 -9.92 3.57 -17.85
N ILE A 256 -9.64 2.75 -16.83
CA ILE A 256 -10.15 2.89 -15.46
C ILE A 256 -9.20 3.78 -14.64
N ALA A 257 -7.91 3.48 -14.65
CA ALA A 257 -6.87 4.19 -13.90
C ALA A 257 -6.46 5.51 -14.60
N THR A 258 -7.43 6.39 -14.80
CA THR A 258 -7.23 7.72 -15.36
C THR A 258 -6.55 8.65 -14.36
N ARG A 259 -6.04 9.81 -14.82
CA ARG A 259 -5.50 10.84 -13.91
C ARG A 259 -6.48 11.18 -12.79
N GLN A 260 -7.76 11.28 -13.10
CA GLN A 260 -8.79 11.60 -12.11
C GLN A 260 -8.98 10.47 -11.09
N ALA A 261 -8.87 9.20 -11.50
CA ALA A 261 -8.91 8.06 -10.60
C ALA A 261 -7.69 8.07 -9.64
N PHE A 262 -6.50 8.46 -10.10
CA PHE A 262 -5.33 8.65 -9.22
C PHE A 262 -5.55 9.81 -8.23
N LEU A 263 -6.13 10.93 -8.66
CA LEU A 263 -6.46 12.04 -7.76
C LEU A 263 -7.49 11.61 -6.71
N ASN A 264 -8.54 10.86 -7.09
CA ASN A 264 -9.51 10.31 -6.16
C ASN A 264 -8.88 9.34 -5.15
N ALA A 265 -7.98 8.47 -5.62
CA ALA A 265 -7.25 7.54 -4.76
C ALA A 265 -6.36 8.29 -3.75
N MET A 266 -5.62 9.31 -4.19
CA MET A 266 -4.79 10.12 -3.29
C MET A 266 -5.64 10.93 -2.31
N THR A 267 -6.80 11.44 -2.74
CA THR A 267 -7.78 12.10 -1.87
C THR A 267 -8.24 11.15 -0.75
N LEU A 268 -8.58 9.90 -1.09
CA LEU A 268 -8.89 8.87 -0.09
C LEU A 268 -7.73 8.64 0.87
N ASP A 269 -6.51 8.49 0.35
CA ASP A 269 -5.33 8.20 1.15
C ASP A 269 -5.05 9.28 2.20
N ILE A 270 -5.15 10.54 1.78
CA ILE A 270 -5.04 11.70 2.66
C ILE A 270 -6.15 11.70 3.72
N ALA A 271 -7.40 11.41 3.30
CA ALA A 271 -8.56 11.44 4.21
C ALA A 271 -8.55 10.30 5.24
N MET A 272 -7.95 9.16 4.92
CA MET A 272 -7.86 8.01 5.84
C MET A 272 -6.54 7.93 6.61
N GLY A 273 -5.62 8.89 6.40
CA GLY A 273 -4.30 8.87 7.02
C GLY A 273 -3.52 7.61 6.68
N GLY A 274 -3.47 7.25 5.41
CA GLY A 274 -2.81 6.06 4.91
C GLY A 274 -1.29 6.07 5.10
N SER A 275 -0.61 5.12 4.49
CA SER A 275 0.84 5.00 4.58
C SER A 275 1.55 6.01 3.66
N SER A 276 2.66 6.60 4.10
CA SER A 276 3.50 7.43 3.22
C SER A 276 4.06 6.66 2.02
N ASN A 277 4.20 5.33 2.13
CA ASN A 277 4.62 4.46 1.03
C ASN A 277 3.67 4.47 -0.17
N THR A 278 2.39 4.77 0.04
CA THR A 278 1.40 4.87 -1.05
C THR A 278 1.73 5.96 -2.03
N VAL A 279 2.34 7.07 -1.57
CA VAL A 279 2.84 8.14 -2.44
C VAL A 279 3.82 7.57 -3.46
N LEU A 280 4.84 6.83 -2.96
CA LEU A 280 5.83 6.17 -3.81
C LEU A 280 5.18 5.19 -4.80
N HIS A 281 4.20 4.42 -4.33
CA HIS A 281 3.56 3.39 -5.15
C HIS A 281 2.59 3.95 -6.19
N LEU A 282 1.79 4.98 -5.84
CA LEU A 282 0.91 5.62 -6.81
C LEU A 282 1.69 6.34 -7.91
N LEU A 283 2.79 7.02 -7.56
CA LEU A 283 3.69 7.62 -8.56
C LEU A 283 4.25 6.56 -9.52
N ALA A 284 4.66 5.39 -8.99
CA ALA A 284 5.16 4.29 -9.81
C ALA A 284 4.08 3.72 -10.75
N VAL A 285 2.87 3.49 -10.25
CA VAL A 285 1.75 2.97 -11.06
C VAL A 285 1.31 3.99 -12.11
N ALA A 286 1.27 5.29 -11.76
CA ALA A 286 0.93 6.36 -12.70
C ALA A 286 1.98 6.47 -13.82
N ASN A 287 3.26 6.31 -13.50
CA ASN A 287 4.33 6.25 -14.49
C ASN A 287 4.11 5.11 -15.51
N GLU A 288 3.80 3.90 -15.05
CA GLU A 288 3.50 2.75 -15.93
C GLU A 288 2.20 2.94 -16.74
N ALA A 289 1.24 3.66 -16.19
CA ALA A 289 0.01 4.01 -16.90
C ALA A 289 0.23 5.09 -17.96
N GLY A 290 1.34 5.84 -17.90
CA GLY A 290 1.58 7.02 -18.72
C GLY A 290 0.74 8.23 -18.27
N VAL A 291 0.38 8.29 -16.99
CA VAL A 291 -0.45 9.35 -16.39
C VAL A 291 0.44 10.40 -15.76
N ASP A 292 0.24 11.66 -16.10
CA ASP A 292 0.92 12.80 -15.47
C ASP A 292 0.35 13.07 -14.08
N PHE A 293 0.93 12.38 -13.07
CA PHE A 293 0.60 12.49 -11.64
C PHE A 293 1.89 12.72 -10.86
N LYS A 294 1.96 13.79 -10.07
CA LYS A 294 3.21 14.32 -9.47
C LYS A 294 3.05 14.66 -8.00
N MET A 295 4.18 14.86 -7.31
CA MET A 295 4.23 15.35 -5.92
C MET A 295 3.45 16.66 -5.73
N ALA A 296 3.45 17.55 -6.71
CA ALA A 296 2.69 18.80 -6.67
C ALA A 296 1.16 18.58 -6.63
N ASP A 297 0.65 17.52 -7.28
CA ASP A 297 -0.77 17.15 -7.19
C ASP A 297 -1.11 16.69 -5.77
N ILE A 298 -0.22 15.91 -5.16
CA ILE A 298 -0.37 15.40 -3.78
C ILE A 298 -0.35 16.55 -2.78
N ASP A 299 0.58 17.50 -2.92
CA ASP A 299 0.62 18.70 -2.09
C ASP A 299 -0.68 19.51 -2.21
N ALA A 300 -1.14 19.75 -3.45
CA ALA A 300 -2.38 20.49 -3.70
C ALA A 300 -3.61 19.83 -3.06
N LEU A 301 -3.69 18.49 -3.07
CA LEU A 301 -4.75 17.72 -2.41
C LEU A 301 -4.62 17.78 -0.89
N SER A 302 -3.41 17.61 -0.36
CA SER A 302 -3.17 17.58 1.09
C SER A 302 -3.58 18.88 1.83
N ARG A 303 -3.62 20.00 1.10
CA ARG A 303 -4.07 21.31 1.61
C ARG A 303 -5.59 21.48 1.68
N LYS A 304 -6.36 20.58 1.05
CA LYS A 304 -7.82 20.71 0.89
C LYS A 304 -8.59 19.58 1.53
N VAL A 305 -7.98 18.40 1.63
CA VAL A 305 -8.65 17.17 2.05
C VAL A 305 -8.48 17.00 3.56
N PRO A 306 -9.58 16.99 4.35
CA PRO A 306 -9.52 16.76 5.78
C PRO A 306 -9.27 15.28 6.10
N CYS A 307 -8.80 14.99 7.31
CA CYS A 307 -8.67 13.63 7.82
C CYS A 307 -10.03 13.15 8.36
N LEU A 308 -10.68 12.24 7.64
CA LEU A 308 -12.03 11.75 7.97
C LEU A 308 -12.04 10.38 8.67
N CYS A 309 -10.93 9.64 8.61
CA CYS A 309 -10.81 8.32 9.23
C CYS A 309 -9.44 8.18 9.89
N LYS A 310 -9.42 7.67 11.12
CA LYS A 310 -8.16 7.30 11.81
C LYS A 310 -8.25 5.85 12.26
N LEU A 311 -7.31 5.04 11.83
CA LEU A 311 -7.13 3.66 12.23
C LEU A 311 -5.76 3.45 12.87
N ALA A 312 -5.52 2.31 13.50
CA ALA A 312 -4.18 1.93 13.94
C ALA A 312 -3.19 2.08 12.76
N PRO A 313 -2.01 2.63 12.95
CA PRO A 313 -1.36 3.04 14.22
C PRO A 313 -1.69 4.47 14.67
N ASN A 314 -2.51 5.23 13.92
CA ASN A 314 -2.83 6.63 14.21
C ASN A 314 -3.81 6.79 15.38
N THR A 315 -4.42 5.69 15.83
CA THR A 315 -5.27 5.59 17.02
C THR A 315 -5.25 4.16 17.55
N GLN A 316 -5.42 4.01 18.86
CA GLN A 316 -5.62 2.69 19.50
C GLN A 316 -7.10 2.23 19.49
N LYS A 317 -8.03 3.13 19.08
CA LYS A 317 -9.47 2.88 19.20
C LYS A 317 -10.02 2.03 18.07
N TYR A 318 -9.53 2.22 16.84
CA TYR A 318 -10.08 1.64 15.63
C TYR A 318 -9.03 0.89 14.82
N SER A 319 -9.41 -0.26 14.27
CA SER A 319 -8.70 -1.05 13.30
C SER A 319 -9.48 -1.14 11.99
N ILE A 320 -9.02 -1.95 11.04
CA ILE A 320 -9.67 -2.09 9.73
C ILE A 320 -11.08 -2.67 9.81
N GLN A 321 -11.35 -3.53 10.82
CA GLN A 321 -12.67 -4.13 11.03
C GLN A 321 -13.72 -3.10 11.47
N GLU A 322 -13.35 -2.09 12.26
CA GLU A 322 -14.24 -0.98 12.62
C GLU A 322 -14.50 -0.08 11.40
N CYS A 323 -13.50 0.13 10.55
CA CYS A 323 -13.69 0.83 9.28
C CYS A 323 -14.68 0.08 8.38
N ASN A 324 -14.57 -1.26 8.27
CA ASN A 324 -15.55 -2.06 7.54
C ASN A 324 -16.97 -1.86 8.09
N ARG A 325 -17.14 -1.96 9.41
CA ARG A 325 -18.44 -1.75 10.08
C ARG A 325 -19.02 -0.35 9.82
N ALA A 326 -18.16 0.65 9.65
CA ALA A 326 -18.54 2.03 9.34
C ALA A 326 -18.82 2.27 7.84
N GLY A 327 -18.81 1.20 7.02
CA GLY A 327 -19.12 1.25 5.60
C GLY A 327 -17.89 1.24 4.68
N GLY A 328 -16.70 0.99 5.23
CA GLY A 328 -15.48 0.77 4.46
C GLY A 328 -15.10 1.94 3.55
N ILE A 329 -14.37 1.61 2.50
CA ILE A 329 -13.74 2.59 1.60
C ILE A 329 -14.77 3.44 0.85
N LEU A 330 -15.84 2.83 0.34
CA LEU A 330 -16.86 3.58 -0.40
C LEU A 330 -17.62 4.60 0.46
N ASN A 331 -17.71 4.38 1.77
CA ASN A 331 -18.34 5.36 2.66
C ASN A 331 -17.41 6.52 3.04
N ILE A 332 -16.07 6.30 3.11
CA ILE A 332 -15.11 7.41 3.18
C ILE A 332 -15.20 8.25 1.89
N LEU A 333 -15.17 7.58 0.72
CA LEU A 333 -15.34 8.25 -0.58
C LEU A 333 -16.69 8.96 -0.68
N GLY A 334 -17.76 8.41 -0.07
CA GLY A 334 -19.08 9.04 0.01
C GLY A 334 -19.07 10.36 0.77
N GLU A 335 -18.39 10.42 1.92
CA GLU A 335 -18.26 11.68 2.68
C GLU A 335 -17.41 12.72 1.91
N LEU A 336 -16.35 12.29 1.22
CA LEU A 336 -15.55 13.15 0.35
C LEU A 336 -16.35 13.66 -0.87
N ALA A 337 -17.19 12.81 -1.45
CA ALA A 337 -18.07 13.19 -2.58
C ALA A 337 -19.12 14.24 -2.17
N LYS A 338 -19.72 14.12 -0.98
CA LYS A 338 -20.62 15.13 -0.42
C LYS A 338 -19.95 16.51 -0.30
N ALA A 339 -18.66 16.52 -0.02
CA ALA A 339 -17.83 17.72 0.07
C ALA A 339 -17.30 18.22 -1.29
N SER A 340 -17.69 17.58 -2.40
CA SER A 340 -17.20 17.90 -3.76
C SER A 340 -15.66 17.79 -3.92
N LEU A 341 -15.04 16.87 -3.19
CA LEU A 341 -13.60 16.61 -3.22
C LEU A 341 -13.19 15.50 -4.20
N LEU A 342 -14.16 14.84 -4.85
CA LEU A 342 -13.94 13.73 -5.78
C LEU A 342 -14.63 13.97 -7.13
N ASP A 343 -14.06 13.36 -8.17
CA ASP A 343 -14.76 13.13 -9.43
C ASP A 343 -15.49 11.78 -9.38
N THR A 344 -16.80 11.82 -9.20
CA THR A 344 -17.63 10.63 -9.08
C THR A 344 -17.98 9.99 -10.43
N SER A 345 -17.59 10.58 -11.55
CA SER A 345 -17.81 10.05 -12.91
C SER A 345 -16.81 8.97 -13.32
N CYS A 346 -15.71 8.79 -12.56
CA CYS A 346 -14.69 7.78 -12.83
C CYS A 346 -15.29 6.38 -12.97
N ARG A 347 -15.00 5.70 -14.10
CA ARG A 347 -15.45 4.33 -14.37
C ARG A 347 -14.71 3.32 -13.50
N ARG A 348 -15.39 2.25 -13.13
CA ARG A 348 -14.85 1.15 -12.33
C ARG A 348 -14.92 -0.17 -13.10
N VAL A 349 -14.17 -1.15 -12.63
CA VAL A 349 -14.03 -2.47 -13.26
C VAL A 349 -15.37 -3.24 -13.38
N ASN A 350 -16.33 -2.93 -12.51
CA ASN A 350 -17.69 -3.50 -12.53
C ASN A 350 -18.63 -2.81 -13.56
N GLY A 351 -18.12 -1.87 -14.33
CA GLY A 351 -18.87 -1.12 -15.36
C GLY A 351 -19.67 0.07 -14.84
N ARG A 352 -19.69 0.30 -13.52
CA ARG A 352 -20.34 1.47 -12.91
C ARG A 352 -19.37 2.65 -12.79
N THR A 353 -19.93 3.82 -12.51
CA THR A 353 -19.16 4.96 -12.05
C THR A 353 -18.92 4.88 -10.54
N LEU A 354 -17.96 5.65 -10.05
CA LEU A 354 -17.73 5.80 -8.61
C LEU A 354 -18.98 6.31 -7.88
N GLY A 355 -19.69 7.27 -8.48
CA GLY A 355 -20.92 7.81 -7.89
C GLY A 355 -22.04 6.78 -7.76
N GLU A 356 -22.21 5.92 -8.76
CA GLU A 356 -23.19 4.82 -8.71
C GLU A 356 -22.86 3.80 -7.63
N ASP A 357 -21.57 3.46 -7.46
CA ASP A 357 -21.14 2.56 -6.39
C ASP A 357 -21.28 3.22 -5.00
N ILE A 358 -20.91 4.49 -4.85
CA ILE A 358 -21.13 5.24 -3.60
C ILE A 358 -22.63 5.22 -3.23
N ALA A 359 -23.51 5.49 -4.19
CA ALA A 359 -24.96 5.50 -3.94
C ALA A 359 -25.48 4.12 -3.53
N LYS A 360 -25.05 3.06 -4.21
CA LYS A 360 -25.46 1.68 -3.93
C LYS A 360 -24.97 1.18 -2.56
N TYR A 361 -23.71 1.47 -2.22
CA TYR A 361 -23.06 0.91 -1.03
C TYR A 361 -23.06 1.87 0.17
N SER A 362 -23.74 3.00 0.10
CA SER A 362 -23.92 3.91 1.24
C SER A 362 -24.68 3.24 2.38
N ILE A 363 -24.14 3.32 3.60
CA ILE A 363 -24.83 2.88 4.82
C ILE A 363 -25.53 4.01 5.56
N THR A 364 -25.36 5.24 5.09
CA THR A 364 -26.01 6.45 5.66
C THR A 364 -27.21 6.92 4.83
N SER A 365 -27.53 6.24 3.71
CA SER A 365 -28.78 6.42 2.98
C SER A 365 -29.95 5.87 3.78
N GLY A 366 -31.15 6.39 3.58
CA GLY A 366 -32.35 5.97 4.32
C GLY A 366 -32.70 4.48 4.16
N GLN A 367 -32.24 3.84 3.06
CA GLN A 367 -32.39 2.40 2.83
C GLN A 367 -31.03 1.83 2.40
N VAL A 368 -30.46 0.98 3.24
CA VAL A 368 -29.20 0.29 2.97
C VAL A 368 -29.44 -0.92 2.07
N ASP A 369 -28.74 -0.99 0.94
CA ASP A 369 -28.75 -2.13 0.01
C ASP A 369 -28.33 -3.43 0.74
N ASP A 370 -28.97 -4.57 0.42
CA ASP A 370 -28.71 -5.84 1.09
C ASP A 370 -27.26 -6.32 0.90
N GLU A 371 -26.66 -6.05 -0.25
CA GLU A 371 -25.26 -6.38 -0.51
C GLU A 371 -24.31 -5.50 0.32
N ALA A 372 -24.59 -4.20 0.43
CA ALA A 372 -23.86 -3.29 1.30
C ALA A 372 -23.97 -3.72 2.77
N ARG A 373 -25.18 -4.06 3.23
CA ARG A 373 -25.39 -4.61 4.58
C ARG A 373 -24.56 -5.87 4.81
N ARG A 374 -24.60 -6.81 3.88
CA ARG A 374 -23.83 -8.07 3.95
C ARG A 374 -22.34 -7.82 4.07
N ILE A 375 -21.79 -6.91 3.26
CA ILE A 375 -20.36 -6.57 3.26
C ILE A 375 -19.96 -5.94 4.58
N TYR A 376 -20.65 -4.90 4.99
CA TYR A 376 -20.24 -4.05 6.10
C TYR A 376 -20.65 -4.58 7.48
N SER A 377 -21.53 -5.56 7.56
CA SER A 377 -21.80 -6.28 8.80
C SER A 377 -20.80 -7.38 9.13
N SER A 378 -19.82 -7.67 8.26
CA SER A 378 -18.79 -8.68 8.52
C SER A 378 -18.02 -8.36 9.81
N ALA A 379 -18.09 -9.24 10.79
CA ALA A 379 -17.47 -9.07 12.11
C ALA A 379 -16.28 -10.02 12.29
N PRO A 380 -15.32 -9.72 13.18
CA PRO A 380 -14.23 -10.62 13.49
C PRO A 380 -14.71 -11.88 14.20
N GLY A 381 -14.05 -13.01 13.94
CA GLY A 381 -14.28 -14.29 14.62
C GLY A 381 -13.84 -14.30 16.08
N GLY A 382 -12.78 -13.54 16.38
CA GLY A 382 -12.19 -13.46 17.71
C GLY A 382 -11.40 -14.70 18.11
N VAL A 383 -10.95 -15.49 17.12
CA VAL A 383 -10.16 -16.71 17.32
C VAL A 383 -9.03 -16.76 16.30
N PHE A 384 -7.91 -17.38 16.67
CA PHE A 384 -6.81 -17.61 15.75
C PHE A 384 -7.28 -18.47 14.56
N SER A 385 -7.01 -18.02 13.33
CA SER A 385 -7.24 -18.81 12.12
C SER A 385 -6.33 -18.36 10.98
N ASN A 386 -5.68 -19.33 10.35
CA ASN A 386 -4.90 -19.15 9.12
C ASN A 386 -5.66 -19.58 7.86
N LYS A 387 -6.98 -19.78 7.98
CA LYS A 387 -7.84 -20.25 6.89
C LYS A 387 -8.81 -19.16 6.45
N MET A 388 -8.80 -18.83 5.15
CA MET A 388 -9.76 -17.89 4.57
C MET A 388 -11.20 -18.39 4.72
N GLY A 389 -12.11 -17.45 5.04
CA GLY A 389 -13.54 -17.74 5.12
C GLY A 389 -13.93 -18.74 6.22
N SER A 390 -13.08 -18.91 7.24
CA SER A 390 -13.29 -19.88 8.33
C SER A 390 -14.41 -19.50 9.30
N GLN A 391 -14.95 -18.28 9.20
CA GLN A 391 -16.00 -17.78 10.09
C GLN A 391 -17.02 -16.89 9.33
N CYS A 392 -18.21 -16.70 9.91
CA CYS A 392 -19.31 -15.94 9.32
C CYS A 392 -20.03 -15.03 10.34
N LYS A 393 -19.34 -14.57 11.38
CA LYS A 393 -19.91 -13.66 12.38
C LYS A 393 -20.30 -12.32 11.75
N VAL A 394 -21.38 -11.75 12.23
CA VAL A 394 -21.88 -10.46 11.77
C VAL A 394 -22.14 -9.52 12.94
N TYR A 395 -21.98 -8.23 12.70
CA TYR A 395 -22.42 -7.20 13.62
C TYR A 395 -23.95 -7.03 13.55
N ASP A 396 -24.58 -6.84 14.70
CA ASP A 396 -26.03 -6.57 14.77
C ASP A 396 -26.39 -5.20 14.16
N THR A 397 -25.47 -4.23 14.26
CA THR A 397 -25.66 -2.86 13.78
C THR A 397 -24.41 -2.33 13.08
N LEU A 398 -24.59 -1.54 12.03
CA LEU A 398 -23.53 -0.79 11.36
C LEU A 398 -23.20 0.48 12.17
N ASP A 399 -21.99 0.99 12.00
CA ASP A 399 -21.58 2.28 12.56
C ASP A 399 -21.90 3.40 11.57
N THR A 400 -23.02 4.09 11.81
CA THR A 400 -23.48 5.22 11.00
C THR A 400 -23.16 6.57 11.63
N ASP A 401 -22.46 6.60 12.79
CA ASP A 401 -22.06 7.84 13.46
C ASP A 401 -20.94 8.54 12.69
N ARG A 402 -21.31 9.67 12.08
CA ARG A 402 -20.35 10.51 11.31
C ARG A 402 -19.78 11.66 12.13
N ALA A 403 -20.24 11.86 13.35
CA ALA A 403 -19.72 12.90 14.24
C ALA A 403 -18.58 12.38 15.13
N THR A 404 -18.74 11.21 15.74
CA THR A 404 -17.80 10.67 16.73
C THR A 404 -17.30 9.24 16.40
N GLY A 405 -17.84 8.64 15.34
CA GLY A 405 -17.53 7.29 14.90
C GLY A 405 -16.16 7.14 14.24
N CYS A 406 -15.95 5.97 13.63
CA CYS A 406 -14.71 5.62 12.93
C CYS A 406 -14.50 6.47 11.67
N ILE A 407 -15.54 6.54 10.82
CA ILE A 407 -15.58 7.41 9.64
C ILE A 407 -16.41 8.64 10.00
N ARG A 408 -15.83 9.82 9.81
CA ARG A 408 -16.46 11.11 10.12
C ARG A 408 -16.81 11.88 8.85
N ASP A 409 -17.78 12.77 8.95
CA ASP A 409 -18.01 13.77 7.91
C ASP A 409 -17.00 14.92 7.99
N VAL A 410 -17.04 15.84 7.03
CA VAL A 410 -16.08 16.96 6.93
C VAL A 410 -16.22 17.95 8.10
N GLU A 411 -17.44 18.13 8.61
CA GLU A 411 -17.70 19.04 9.73
C GLU A 411 -17.05 18.54 11.03
N HIS A 412 -17.03 17.22 11.23
CA HIS A 412 -16.47 16.55 12.41
C HIS A 412 -15.13 15.88 12.15
N ALA A 413 -14.41 16.25 11.09
CA ALA A 413 -13.12 15.69 10.72
C ALA A 413 -12.15 15.64 11.91
N TYR A 414 -11.29 14.63 11.94
CA TYR A 414 -10.24 14.49 12.96
C TYR A 414 -9.23 15.65 12.92
N SER A 415 -8.96 16.17 11.72
CA SER A 415 -8.20 17.39 11.48
C SER A 415 -8.64 18.00 10.16
N LYS A 416 -8.56 19.32 10.05
CA LYS A 416 -8.85 20.07 8.81
C LYS A 416 -7.75 19.86 7.79
N ASP A 417 -6.52 19.68 8.24
CA ASP A 417 -5.38 19.29 7.41
C ASP A 417 -5.39 17.75 7.24
N GLY A 418 -4.99 17.28 6.07
CA GLY A 418 -5.07 15.86 5.73
C GLY A 418 -4.14 14.98 6.56
N GLY A 419 -4.30 13.67 6.43
CA GLY A 419 -3.47 12.69 7.13
C GLY A 419 -2.05 12.51 6.55
N LEU A 420 -1.76 13.10 5.37
CA LEU A 420 -0.46 13.13 4.71
C LEU A 420 -0.17 14.54 4.22
N ALA A 421 1.10 14.94 4.22
CA ALA A 421 1.55 16.22 3.66
C ALA A 421 2.89 16.05 2.92
N VAL A 422 3.09 16.90 1.91
CA VAL A 422 4.36 17.06 1.21
C VAL A 422 5.02 18.35 1.69
N LEU A 423 6.30 18.26 2.06
CA LEU A 423 7.10 19.44 2.45
C LEU A 423 8.19 19.66 1.40
N PHE A 424 8.57 20.92 1.23
CA PHE A 424 9.64 21.35 0.33
C PHE A 424 10.62 22.27 1.09
N GLY A 425 11.82 22.39 0.58
CA GLY A 425 12.82 23.32 1.16
C GLY A 425 14.22 23.02 0.68
N ASN A 426 15.19 23.68 1.29
CA ASN A 426 16.58 23.54 0.87
C ASN A 426 17.18 22.14 1.16
N ILE A 427 16.53 21.34 2.04
CA ILE A 427 16.89 19.94 2.29
C ILE A 427 16.16 19.02 1.30
N ALA A 428 14.92 19.34 0.92
CA ALA A 428 14.04 18.52 0.11
C ALA A 428 13.53 19.33 -1.10
N GLN A 429 14.39 19.53 -2.07
CA GLN A 429 14.11 20.39 -3.23
C GLN A 429 13.01 19.80 -4.12
N ASP A 430 12.99 18.46 -4.27
CA ASP A 430 11.97 17.73 -5.05
C ASP A 430 10.84 17.20 -4.14
N GLY A 431 10.87 17.54 -2.84
CA GLY A 431 9.86 17.21 -1.86
C GLY A 431 10.24 16.06 -0.93
N CYS A 432 9.44 15.93 0.12
CA CYS A 432 9.45 14.83 1.09
C CYS A 432 8.04 14.62 1.65
N VAL A 433 7.82 13.53 2.36
CA VAL A 433 6.48 13.13 2.82
C VAL A 433 6.46 12.97 4.34
N VAL A 434 5.40 13.51 4.97
CA VAL A 434 5.09 13.31 6.38
C VAL A 434 3.67 12.77 6.56
N LYS A 435 3.50 11.80 7.46
CA LYS A 435 2.20 11.24 7.86
C LYS A 435 1.64 12.07 9.01
N THR A 436 0.95 13.16 8.69
CA THR A 436 0.42 14.14 9.66
C THR A 436 -0.61 13.56 10.61
N ALA A 437 -1.39 12.55 10.17
CA ALA A 437 -2.36 11.85 11.03
C ALA A 437 -1.74 11.21 12.28
N GLY A 438 -0.44 10.93 12.26
CA GLY A 438 0.32 10.34 13.36
C GLY A 438 1.18 11.34 14.15
N VAL A 439 1.13 12.64 13.82
CA VAL A 439 1.92 13.71 14.44
C VAL A 439 1.03 14.52 15.39
N ASP A 440 1.51 14.75 16.61
CA ASP A 440 0.85 15.66 17.57
C ASP A 440 0.97 17.11 17.05
N GLU A 441 -0.12 17.86 17.08
CA GLU A 441 -0.15 19.24 16.56
C GLU A 441 0.82 20.17 17.27
N SER A 442 1.19 19.87 18.54
CA SER A 442 2.15 20.66 19.33
C SER A 442 3.56 20.70 18.72
N ILE A 443 3.89 19.73 17.85
CA ILE A 443 5.20 19.64 17.17
C ILE A 443 5.10 19.81 15.65
N TRP A 444 4.01 20.38 15.14
CA TRP A 444 3.91 20.71 13.71
C TRP A 444 4.86 21.84 13.28
N HIS A 445 5.28 22.67 14.24
CA HIS A 445 6.41 23.59 14.13
C HIS A 445 7.53 23.05 15.00
N PHE A 446 8.64 22.64 14.39
CA PHE A 446 9.77 22.07 15.11
C PHE A 446 11.08 22.68 14.64
N SER A 447 11.95 23.00 15.57
CA SER A 447 13.31 23.47 15.26
C SER A 447 14.28 22.86 16.26
N GLY A 448 15.35 22.23 15.75
CA GLY A 448 16.33 21.58 16.61
C GLY A 448 17.64 21.27 15.91
N PRO A 449 18.69 20.95 16.70
CA PRO A 449 19.98 20.56 16.17
C PRO A 449 19.89 19.18 15.51
N ALA A 450 20.56 19.03 14.37
CA ALA A 450 20.72 17.76 13.70
C ALA A 450 21.60 16.79 14.50
N LYS A 451 21.18 15.53 14.59
CA LYS A 451 21.97 14.40 15.03
C LYS A 451 22.04 13.41 13.88
N VAL A 452 23.18 13.32 13.21
CA VAL A 452 23.31 12.68 11.89
C VAL A 452 23.86 11.28 11.99
N PHE A 453 23.20 10.33 11.30
CA PHE A 453 23.57 8.93 11.21
C PHE A 453 23.63 8.48 9.74
N ASP A 454 24.57 7.59 9.41
CA ASP A 454 24.76 7.08 8.06
C ASP A 454 23.95 5.79 7.78
N SER A 455 23.19 5.32 8.77
CA SER A 455 22.34 4.13 8.64
C SER A 455 21.23 4.10 9.70
N GLN A 456 20.21 3.28 9.44
CA GLN A 456 19.17 2.97 10.42
C GLN A 456 19.74 2.37 11.71
N GLU A 457 20.70 1.46 11.57
CA GLU A 457 21.27 0.73 12.71
C GLU A 457 22.04 1.67 13.64
N ASP A 458 22.85 2.57 13.07
CA ASP A 458 23.59 3.56 13.85
C ASP A 458 22.63 4.55 14.57
N ALA A 459 21.52 4.92 13.90
CA ALA A 459 20.48 5.74 14.52
C ALA A 459 19.76 5.01 15.67
N CYS A 460 19.42 3.73 15.48
CA CYS A 460 18.84 2.89 16.53
C CYS A 460 19.76 2.80 17.76
N GLU A 461 21.04 2.56 17.55
CA GLU A 461 22.04 2.52 18.61
C GLU A 461 22.14 3.89 19.32
N GLY A 462 22.20 4.98 18.55
CA GLY A 462 22.26 6.34 19.08
C GLY A 462 21.03 6.73 19.92
N ILE A 463 19.85 6.26 19.57
CA ILE A 463 18.62 6.48 20.34
C ILE A 463 18.67 5.68 21.65
N LEU A 464 19.04 4.40 21.58
CA LEU A 464 19.02 3.51 22.75
C LEU A 464 20.11 3.85 23.77
N ASN A 465 21.33 4.22 23.31
CA ASN A 465 22.44 4.58 24.20
C ASN A 465 22.36 6.00 24.78
N GLY A 466 21.33 6.80 24.39
CA GLY A 466 21.11 8.15 24.92
C GLY A 466 21.92 9.25 24.21
N SER A 467 22.53 8.98 23.06
CA SER A 467 23.18 10.02 22.23
C SER A 467 22.17 10.98 21.60
N VAL A 468 20.93 10.53 21.41
CA VAL A 468 19.79 11.35 20.99
C VAL A 468 19.06 11.84 22.23
N VAL A 469 18.82 13.14 22.31
CA VAL A 469 18.16 13.81 23.44
C VAL A 469 16.95 14.61 22.98
N SER A 470 16.12 15.04 23.94
CA SER A 470 14.98 15.94 23.68
C SER A 470 15.40 17.19 22.90
N GLY A 471 14.65 17.52 21.85
CA GLY A 471 14.90 18.67 20.96
C GLY A 471 15.73 18.33 19.71
N ASP A 472 16.32 17.15 19.61
CA ASP A 472 17.12 16.76 18.44
C ASP A 472 16.26 16.49 17.20
N VAL A 473 16.82 16.78 16.03
CA VAL A 473 16.38 16.25 14.74
C VAL A 473 17.31 15.10 14.34
N VAL A 474 16.81 13.89 14.44
CA VAL A 474 17.53 12.68 14.00
C VAL A 474 17.55 12.66 12.47
N VAL A 475 18.73 12.67 11.86
CA VAL A 475 18.93 12.68 10.41
C VAL A 475 19.56 11.36 9.99
N ILE A 476 18.83 10.55 9.23
CA ILE A 476 19.33 9.28 8.67
C ILE A 476 19.55 9.48 7.18
N THR A 477 20.78 9.33 6.72
CA THR A 477 21.16 9.54 5.32
C THR A 477 21.61 8.26 4.64
N HIS A 478 21.68 8.27 3.30
CA HIS A 478 22.10 7.13 2.47
C HIS A 478 21.19 5.89 2.60
N GLU A 479 19.92 6.10 2.91
CA GLU A 479 18.87 5.05 2.92
C GLU A 479 17.86 5.20 1.78
N GLY A 480 18.13 6.08 0.82
CA GLY A 480 17.30 6.29 -0.36
C GLY A 480 17.35 5.16 -1.40
N PRO A 481 16.64 5.33 -2.53
CA PRO A 481 16.56 4.30 -3.59
C PRO A 481 17.92 3.80 -4.08
N LYS A 482 18.90 4.69 -4.27
CA LYS A 482 20.28 4.36 -4.70
C LYS A 482 21.19 4.05 -3.52
N GLY A 483 21.13 4.88 -2.48
CA GLY A 483 22.06 4.85 -1.35
C GLY A 483 21.84 3.65 -0.45
N GLY A 484 20.61 3.24 -0.24
CA GLY A 484 20.21 2.13 0.57
C GLY A 484 20.85 0.78 0.20
N PRO A 485 21.04 0.35 -1.07
CA PRO A 485 20.08 0.51 -2.14
C PRO A 485 18.80 -0.29 -1.86
N GLY A 486 17.69 0.17 -2.41
CA GLY A 486 16.38 -0.46 -2.18
C GLY A 486 15.53 0.29 -1.17
N MET A 487 16.00 1.44 -0.67
CA MET A 487 15.21 2.35 0.17
C MET A 487 14.50 1.62 1.31
N GLN A 488 15.28 1.02 2.22
CA GLN A 488 14.72 0.21 3.30
C GLN A 488 13.65 0.96 4.09
N GLU A 489 12.59 0.23 4.46
CA GLU A 489 11.50 0.75 5.26
C GLU A 489 11.89 0.69 6.74
N MET A 490 11.81 1.83 7.41
CA MET A 490 12.25 1.97 8.79
C MET A 490 11.06 2.08 9.75
N LEU A 491 11.10 1.31 10.84
CA LEU A 491 10.12 1.37 11.93
C LEU A 491 10.82 1.41 13.29
N TYR A 492 11.95 0.72 13.42
CA TYR A 492 12.68 0.63 14.69
C TYR A 492 13.14 1.99 15.24
N PRO A 493 13.71 2.94 14.46
CA PRO A 493 14.10 4.26 15.00
C PRO A 493 12.93 5.01 15.63
N THR A 494 11.76 4.97 14.98
CA THR A 494 10.54 5.64 15.48
C THR A 494 9.95 4.93 16.70
N SER A 495 10.01 3.60 16.74
CA SER A 495 9.58 2.80 17.88
C SER A 495 10.49 3.03 19.10
N TYR A 496 11.81 3.12 18.88
CA TYR A 496 12.78 3.39 19.94
C TYR A 496 12.68 4.81 20.49
N LEU A 497 12.42 5.83 19.65
CA LEU A 497 12.11 7.18 20.15
C LEU A 497 10.91 7.14 21.10
N LYS A 498 9.86 6.35 20.76
CA LYS A 498 8.70 6.21 21.64
C LYS A 498 9.02 5.48 22.94
N SER A 499 9.76 4.36 22.88
CA SER A 499 10.14 3.61 24.08
C SER A 499 11.01 4.43 25.04
N ARG A 500 11.77 5.39 24.48
CA ARG A 500 12.58 6.37 25.24
C ARG A 500 11.81 7.62 25.63
N HIS A 501 10.49 7.68 25.41
CA HIS A 501 9.62 8.85 25.65
C HIS A 501 9.99 10.10 24.86
N LEU A 502 10.76 9.98 23.78
CA LEU A 502 11.19 11.07 22.89
C LEU A 502 10.26 11.29 21.69
N GLY A 503 9.20 10.51 21.53
CA GLY A 503 8.35 10.51 20.34
C GLY A 503 7.57 11.81 20.07
N LYS A 504 7.45 12.70 21.07
CA LYS A 504 6.88 14.06 20.94
C LYS A 504 7.93 15.17 21.11
N GLU A 505 9.18 14.81 21.32
CA GLU A 505 10.25 15.74 21.67
C GLU A 505 11.36 15.79 20.62
N CYS A 506 11.37 14.83 19.68
CA CYS A 506 12.33 14.75 18.58
C CYS A 506 11.61 14.69 17.24
N ALA A 507 12.27 15.20 16.21
CA ALA A 507 11.93 14.92 14.82
C ALA A 507 12.89 13.87 14.24
N LEU A 508 12.44 13.14 13.22
CA LEU A 508 13.26 12.20 12.46
C LEU A 508 13.09 12.44 10.97
N ILE A 509 14.20 12.65 10.25
CA ILE A 509 14.18 12.91 8.81
C ILE A 509 15.11 11.96 8.07
N THR A 510 14.76 11.56 6.83
CA THR A 510 15.55 10.60 6.04
C THR A 510 15.29 10.71 4.54
N ASP A 511 16.29 10.36 3.74
CA ASP A 511 16.13 10.07 2.31
C ASP A 511 15.60 8.64 2.04
N GLY A 512 15.53 7.80 3.10
CA GLY A 512 14.81 6.53 3.09
C GLY A 512 13.29 6.70 3.26
N ARG A 513 12.63 5.66 3.75
CA ARG A 513 11.18 5.65 3.98
C ARG A 513 10.81 5.05 5.33
N PHE A 514 9.63 5.41 5.81
CA PHE A 514 9.10 4.87 7.05
C PHE A 514 7.97 3.87 6.79
N SER A 515 7.84 2.91 7.69
CA SER A 515 6.71 1.99 7.71
C SER A 515 5.38 2.74 7.87
N GLY A 516 4.32 2.20 7.26
CA GLY A 516 2.95 2.65 7.52
C GLY A 516 2.56 2.60 9.01
N GLY A 517 3.28 1.80 9.81
CA GLY A 517 3.16 1.70 11.26
C GLY A 517 3.78 2.86 12.06
N THR A 518 4.52 3.74 11.39
CA THR A 518 5.19 4.88 12.03
C THR A 518 4.20 5.93 12.52
N SER A 519 4.49 6.52 13.67
CA SER A 519 3.87 7.74 14.19
C SER A 519 4.91 8.60 14.92
N GLY A 520 4.59 9.88 15.16
CA GLY A 520 5.54 10.90 15.56
C GLY A 520 6.02 11.72 14.35
N LEU A 521 6.80 12.78 14.59
CA LEU A 521 7.29 13.67 13.53
C LEU A 521 8.40 12.99 12.73
N SER A 522 7.98 12.17 11.77
CA SER A 522 8.86 11.37 10.91
C SER A 522 8.64 11.75 9.45
N ILE A 523 9.68 12.26 8.79
CA ILE A 523 9.67 12.80 7.44
C ILE A 523 10.60 11.97 6.58
N GLY A 524 10.04 11.26 5.60
CA GLY A 524 10.77 10.40 4.69
C GLY A 524 10.71 10.87 3.24
N HIS A 525 11.31 10.07 2.35
CA HIS A 525 11.35 10.31 0.90
C HIS A 525 12.03 11.64 0.53
N ILE A 526 12.95 12.15 1.35
CA ILE A 526 13.66 13.39 1.04
C ILE A 526 14.36 13.25 -0.31
N SER A 527 13.96 14.10 -1.23
CA SER A 527 14.48 14.12 -2.60
C SER A 527 15.05 15.50 -2.96
N PRO A 528 16.22 15.52 -3.63
CA PRO A 528 17.10 14.39 -3.99
C PRO A 528 17.75 13.70 -2.77
N GLU A 529 17.98 12.37 -2.86
CA GLU A 529 18.66 11.60 -1.82
C GLU A 529 20.16 11.94 -1.72
N ALA A 530 20.80 11.65 -0.58
CA ALA A 530 22.23 11.89 -0.36
C ALA A 530 23.12 11.22 -1.42
N ALA A 531 22.83 9.96 -1.78
CA ALA A 531 23.59 9.22 -2.80
C ALA A 531 23.43 9.78 -4.24
N ALA A 532 22.43 10.62 -4.47
CA ALA A 532 22.24 11.36 -5.73
C ALA A 532 22.75 12.81 -5.65
N GLY A 533 23.45 13.18 -4.57
CA GLY A 533 23.98 14.53 -4.37
C GLY A 533 23.02 15.50 -3.69
N GLY A 534 21.91 15.02 -3.13
CA GLY A 534 20.95 15.82 -2.40
C GLY A 534 21.54 16.51 -1.17
N ASN A 535 20.95 17.65 -0.80
CA ASN A 535 21.46 18.48 0.30
C ASN A 535 21.38 17.82 1.68
N ILE A 536 20.52 16.82 1.86
CA ILE A 536 20.48 16.02 3.09
C ILE A 536 21.83 15.38 3.40
N GLY A 537 22.60 15.00 2.36
CA GLY A 537 23.96 14.43 2.50
C GLY A 537 25.04 15.45 2.92
N LYS A 538 24.70 16.72 3.03
CA LYS A 538 25.62 17.81 3.46
C LYS A 538 25.40 18.24 4.91
N ILE A 539 24.34 17.74 5.56
CA ILE A 539 24.00 18.09 6.94
C ILE A 539 25.00 17.45 7.90
N VAL A 540 25.43 18.20 8.90
CA VAL A 540 26.35 17.74 9.96
C VAL A 540 25.72 17.93 11.35
N ASP A 541 26.26 17.24 12.35
CA ASP A 541 25.81 17.37 13.72
C ASP A 541 25.81 18.83 14.19
N GLY A 542 24.71 19.24 14.81
CA GLY A 542 24.52 20.59 15.33
C GLY A 542 23.91 21.59 14.33
N ASP A 543 23.75 21.26 13.07
CA ASP A 543 23.01 22.12 12.13
C ASP A 543 21.56 22.27 12.57
N ILE A 544 21.03 23.49 12.58
CA ILE A 544 19.65 23.72 12.97
C ILE A 544 18.73 23.41 11.79
N ILE A 545 17.79 22.48 12.00
CA ILE A 545 16.76 22.13 11.05
C ILE A 545 15.42 22.72 11.52
N GLU A 546 14.72 23.37 10.61
CA GLU A 546 13.40 23.95 10.82
C GLU A 546 12.37 23.19 9.98
N ILE A 547 11.30 22.72 10.65
CA ILE A 547 10.18 21.99 10.06
C ILE A 547 8.90 22.77 10.36
N ASP A 548 8.12 23.06 9.33
CA ASP A 548 6.85 23.77 9.44
C ASP A 548 5.80 23.04 8.56
N ILE A 549 5.03 22.16 9.18
CA ILE A 549 4.02 21.37 8.49
C ILE A 549 2.91 22.26 7.91
N PRO A 550 2.32 23.24 8.64
CA PRO A 550 1.32 24.14 8.09
C PRO A 550 1.79 24.91 6.84
N ASN A 551 3.02 25.38 6.84
CA ASN A 551 3.61 26.10 5.69
C ASN A 551 4.30 25.18 4.69
N ARG A 552 4.24 23.85 4.90
CA ARG A 552 4.83 22.85 3.99
C ARG A 552 6.32 23.05 3.74
N SER A 553 7.09 23.37 4.79
CA SER A 553 8.52 23.66 4.64
C SER A 553 9.42 22.80 5.52
N ILE A 554 10.62 22.47 4.99
CA ILE A 554 11.72 21.83 5.71
C ILE A 554 13.06 22.41 5.26
N ASN A 555 13.80 23.02 6.19
CA ASN A 555 15.03 23.70 5.85
C ASN A 555 16.13 23.46 6.88
N VAL A 556 17.37 23.41 6.44
CA VAL A 556 18.53 23.66 7.31
C VAL A 556 18.79 25.17 7.33
N LYS A 557 19.09 25.70 8.51
CA LYS A 557 19.34 27.13 8.73
C LYS A 557 20.74 27.56 8.28
N LEU A 558 20.95 27.44 6.98
CA LEU A 558 22.16 27.83 6.27
C LEU A 558 21.75 28.67 5.06
N SER A 559 22.59 29.64 4.69
CA SER A 559 22.41 30.34 3.43
C SER A 559 22.66 29.39 2.25
N GLU A 560 22.09 29.70 1.09
CA GLU A 560 22.31 28.92 -0.14
C GLU A 560 23.80 28.81 -0.48
N ALA A 561 24.57 29.90 -0.25
CA ALA A 561 26.01 29.93 -0.50
C ALA A 561 26.78 28.96 0.44
N GLU A 562 26.43 28.94 1.71
CA GLU A 562 27.05 28.01 2.69
C GLU A 562 26.71 26.57 2.35
N LEU A 563 25.46 26.27 2.04
CA LEU A 563 24.99 24.93 1.69
C LEU A 563 25.62 24.45 0.37
N ALA A 564 25.75 25.33 -0.62
CA ALA A 564 26.42 25.02 -1.88
C ALA A 564 27.90 24.71 -1.71
N ALA A 565 28.58 25.45 -0.82
CA ALA A 565 30.02 25.28 -0.54
C ALA A 565 30.34 23.98 0.25
N ARG A 566 29.37 23.38 0.93
CA ARG A 566 29.59 22.16 1.71
C ARG A 566 29.77 20.94 0.81
N PRO A 567 30.79 20.10 1.05
CA PRO A 567 30.90 18.82 0.38
C PRO A 567 29.82 17.84 0.86
N GLN A 568 29.52 16.87 0.03
CA GLN A 568 28.79 15.67 0.47
C GLN A 568 29.58 14.95 1.56
N ARG A 569 28.91 14.50 2.62
CA ARG A 569 29.53 13.65 3.62
C ARG A 569 29.87 12.28 2.99
N PRO A 570 31.07 11.76 3.23
CA PRO A 570 31.39 10.42 2.75
C PRO A 570 30.55 9.40 3.54
N MET A 571 30.04 8.40 2.84
CA MET A 571 29.43 7.23 3.49
C MET A 571 30.50 6.49 4.29
N THR A 572 30.38 6.45 5.60
CA THR A 572 31.35 5.80 6.50
C THR A 572 31.14 4.30 6.57
N ARG A 573 29.90 3.84 6.39
CA ARG A 573 29.53 2.44 6.48
C ARG A 573 29.77 1.70 5.15
N LYS A 574 30.59 0.66 5.19
CA LYS A 574 30.74 -0.28 4.07
C LYS A 574 29.67 -1.36 4.16
N ARG A 575 28.58 -1.17 3.43
CA ARG A 575 27.53 -2.19 3.27
C ARG A 575 27.92 -3.14 2.11
N PHE A 576 27.84 -4.46 2.34
CA PHE A 576 27.90 -5.40 1.23
C PHE A 576 26.62 -5.27 0.39
N VAL A 577 26.77 -4.99 -0.89
CA VAL A 577 25.64 -4.83 -1.82
C VAL A 577 25.63 -6.00 -2.79
N PRO A 578 24.64 -6.91 -2.71
CA PRO A 578 24.46 -8.02 -3.64
C PRO A 578 24.21 -7.56 -5.08
N LYS A 579 24.42 -8.48 -6.05
CA LYS A 579 24.28 -8.17 -7.50
C LYS A 579 22.90 -7.61 -7.87
N SER A 580 21.84 -8.18 -7.31
CA SER A 580 20.45 -7.75 -7.58
C SER A 580 20.22 -6.31 -7.13
N LEU A 581 20.71 -5.94 -5.94
CA LEU A 581 20.57 -4.58 -5.42
C LEU A 581 21.48 -3.59 -6.14
N LYS A 582 22.67 -4.01 -6.61
CA LYS A 582 23.52 -3.19 -7.50
C LYS A 582 22.82 -2.89 -8.82
N ALA A 583 22.17 -3.88 -9.42
CA ALA A 583 21.39 -3.69 -10.64
C ALA A 583 20.21 -2.73 -10.42
N TYR A 584 19.49 -2.87 -9.31
CA TYR A 584 18.42 -1.93 -8.95
C TYR A 584 18.96 -0.50 -8.79
N ALA A 585 20.00 -0.30 -7.98
CA ALA A 585 20.57 1.02 -7.72
C ALA A 585 21.07 1.74 -8.99
N SER A 586 21.54 0.98 -10.00
CA SER A 586 22.03 1.56 -11.25
C SER A 586 20.91 2.11 -12.16
N MET A 587 19.67 1.65 -11.97
CA MET A 587 18.54 2.00 -12.83
C MET A 587 17.45 2.80 -12.12
N VAL A 588 17.44 2.82 -10.78
CA VAL A 588 16.32 3.40 -10.04
C VAL A 588 16.28 4.92 -10.13
N SER A 589 15.06 5.46 -10.27
CA SER A 589 14.75 6.88 -10.17
C SER A 589 14.69 7.34 -8.71
N SER A 590 14.59 8.65 -8.50
CA SER A 590 14.37 9.25 -7.18
C SER A 590 12.98 8.93 -6.59
N ALA A 591 12.83 9.13 -5.29
CA ALA A 591 11.60 8.82 -4.57
C ALA A 591 10.40 9.69 -5.02
N ASP A 592 10.62 10.96 -5.35
CA ASP A 592 9.61 11.87 -5.91
C ASP A 592 9.04 11.42 -7.27
N LYS A 593 9.71 10.46 -7.92
CA LYS A 593 9.28 9.80 -9.18
C LYS A 593 8.82 8.35 -8.97
N GLY A 594 8.62 7.94 -7.72
CA GLY A 594 8.14 6.61 -7.37
C GLY A 594 9.20 5.54 -7.17
N GLY A 595 10.51 5.88 -7.26
CA GLY A 595 11.59 4.91 -7.09
C GLY A 595 11.45 3.71 -8.05
N VAL A 596 11.18 3.97 -9.32
CA VAL A 596 11.00 2.95 -10.38
C VAL A 596 12.30 2.73 -11.15
N ARG A 597 12.47 1.55 -11.72
CA ARG A 597 13.57 1.31 -12.65
C ARG A 597 13.31 2.07 -13.95
N MET A 598 14.24 2.93 -14.32
CA MET A 598 14.24 3.62 -15.60
C MET A 598 14.93 2.73 -16.63
N VAL A 599 14.21 2.43 -17.70
CA VAL A 599 14.74 1.71 -18.87
C VAL A 599 14.53 2.65 -20.05
N ASP A 600 15.64 3.11 -20.66
CA ASP A 600 15.64 3.97 -21.83
C ASP A 600 15.21 3.22 -23.09
#